data_772f76857706a527d1a01eab757fa803
#
_entry.id   772f76857706a527d1a01eab757fa803
#
_cell.length_a   1.000
_cell.length_b   1.000
_cell.length_c   1.000
_cell.angle_alpha   90.00
_cell.angle_beta   90.00
_cell.angle_gamma   90.00
#
_symmetry.space_group_name_H-M   'P 1'
#
loop_
_entity.id
_entity.type
_entity.pdbx_description
1 polymer ?
#
loop_
_entity_poly.entity_id
_entity_poly.type
_entity_poly.pdbx_seq_one_letter_code
_entity_poly.pdbx_strand_id
1 'polypeptide(L)'
;MLSAYYPVFYLNSFEYDRTKQKIEGIADLLRTDNKKVRIYTWNCVEGLMEKTPEGSLYKGEEYDEPEMTLKYIYKNENREIKDIFILEDLSNYIEEDKIKYYIRKIAEHAKFTNTHAIILSAIYKLPTELEKYVTVLNIPLPDRTDMERTLAVVERQTKKNLSVEMRNKMVDAALGMTSMEADLAFCLAAVKDSLGENAPYTVSAEKEQIIRKSGILDFFPKNESLKDVGGMDVLKDWLFKRQIAYQKRARDWGLQEPKGLLLLGVPGCGKSL
;
A
#
# COMPACT_ATOMS: atom_id res chain seq x y z
N MET A 1 -1.80 10.54 -14.76
CA MET A 1 -1.56 9.42 -15.69
C MET A 1 -2.83 9.00 -16.43
N LEU A 2 -3.96 8.71 -15.79
CA LEU A 2 -5.23 8.43 -16.47
C LEU A 2 -5.67 9.54 -17.43
N SER A 3 -5.34 10.80 -17.12
CA SER A 3 -5.59 11.94 -18.02
C SER A 3 -4.59 12.06 -19.17
N ALA A 4 -3.45 11.35 -19.10
CA ALA A 4 -2.38 11.37 -20.09
C ALA A 4 -2.38 10.14 -21.01
N TYR A 5 -3.52 9.43 -21.08
CA TYR A 5 -3.74 8.28 -21.97
C TYR A 5 -2.76 7.12 -21.79
N TYR A 6 -2.23 6.92 -20.58
CA TYR A 6 -1.50 5.68 -20.27
C TYR A 6 -2.48 4.51 -20.29
N PRO A 7 -2.23 3.47 -21.12
CA PRO A 7 -3.26 2.47 -21.41
C PRO A 7 -3.37 1.38 -20.35
N VAL A 8 -2.24 0.81 -19.95
CA VAL A 8 -2.18 -0.33 -19.04
C VAL A 8 -1.26 -0.02 -17.87
N PHE A 9 -1.76 -0.27 -16.68
CA PHE A 9 -1.00 -0.13 -15.44
C PHE A 9 -0.83 -1.49 -14.77
N TYR A 10 0.30 -1.66 -14.10
CA TYR A 10 0.52 -2.73 -13.16
C TYR A 10 0.70 -2.13 -11.76
N LEU A 11 -0.24 -2.38 -10.88
CA LEU A 11 -0.20 -1.94 -9.49
C LEU A 11 0.24 -3.09 -8.61
N ASN A 12 1.43 -3.00 -8.04
CA ASN A 12 1.91 -3.98 -7.08
C ASN A 12 1.48 -3.57 -5.67
N SER A 13 0.58 -4.34 -5.06
CA SER A 13 0.07 -4.08 -3.73
C SER A 13 -0.56 -5.32 -3.10
N PHE A 14 -0.32 -5.53 -1.81
CA PHE A 14 -1.05 -6.50 -0.98
C PHE A 14 -2.41 -5.97 -0.51
N GLU A 15 -2.66 -4.67 -0.67
CA GLU A 15 -3.86 -3.99 -0.17
C GLU A 15 -4.87 -3.75 -1.31
N TYR A 16 -5.55 -4.81 -1.73
CA TYR A 16 -6.51 -4.77 -2.85
C TYR A 16 -7.61 -3.76 -2.61
N ASP A 17 -8.29 -3.84 -1.47
CA ASP A 17 -9.44 -2.98 -1.16
C ASP A 17 -9.05 -1.51 -1.03
N ARG A 18 -7.95 -1.21 -0.34
CA ARG A 18 -7.43 0.17 -0.24
C ARG A 18 -7.05 0.71 -1.61
N THR A 19 -6.44 -0.13 -2.46
CA THR A 19 -6.04 0.26 -3.82
C THR A 19 -7.28 0.52 -4.68
N LYS A 20 -8.29 -0.35 -4.63
CA LYS A 20 -9.58 -0.15 -5.31
C LYS A 20 -10.26 1.15 -4.85
N GLN A 21 -10.34 1.40 -3.54
CA GLN A 21 -10.89 2.65 -3.00
C GLN A 21 -10.15 3.90 -3.49
N LYS A 22 -8.82 3.85 -3.60
CA LYS A 22 -8.04 4.97 -4.17
C LYS A 22 -8.36 5.18 -5.65
N ILE A 23 -8.52 4.11 -6.44
CA ILE A 23 -8.90 4.21 -7.84
C ILE A 23 -10.31 4.80 -7.97
N GLU A 24 -11.25 4.39 -7.12
CA GLU A 24 -12.60 4.92 -7.07
C GLU A 24 -12.61 6.42 -6.72
N GLY A 25 -11.83 6.83 -5.72
CA GLY A 25 -11.69 8.24 -5.39
C GLY A 25 -11.13 9.08 -6.54
N ILE A 26 -10.20 8.54 -7.33
CA ILE A 26 -9.70 9.21 -8.55
C ILE A 26 -10.81 9.27 -9.61
N ALA A 27 -11.60 8.20 -9.78
CA ALA A 27 -12.72 8.20 -10.70
C ALA A 27 -13.80 9.23 -10.31
N ASP A 28 -14.07 9.38 -9.03
CA ASP A 28 -15.01 10.38 -8.51
C ASP A 28 -14.51 11.81 -8.77
N LEU A 29 -13.22 12.06 -8.60
CA LEU A 29 -12.61 13.35 -8.98
C LEU A 29 -12.77 13.63 -10.49
N LEU A 30 -12.62 12.61 -11.34
CA LEU A 30 -12.82 12.74 -12.79
C LEU A 30 -14.29 12.99 -13.15
N ARG A 31 -15.25 12.43 -12.39
CA ARG A 31 -16.68 12.68 -12.56
C ARG A 31 -17.07 14.12 -12.22
N THR A 32 -16.43 14.73 -11.23
CA THR A 32 -16.64 16.15 -10.88
C THR A 32 -16.28 17.09 -12.02
N ASP A 33 -15.35 16.70 -12.90
CA ASP A 33 -14.98 17.42 -14.12
C ASP A 33 -15.96 17.18 -15.31
N ASN A 34 -17.18 16.77 -15.08
CA ASN A 34 -18.20 16.41 -16.09
C ASN A 34 -17.80 15.25 -17.01
N LYS A 35 -16.84 14.42 -16.63
CA LYS A 35 -16.45 13.23 -17.39
C LYS A 35 -17.26 12.04 -16.92
N LYS A 36 -17.81 11.28 -17.87
CA LYS A 36 -18.45 10.00 -17.55
C LYS A 36 -17.37 8.96 -17.31
N VAL A 37 -17.39 8.29 -16.14
CA VAL A 37 -16.42 7.24 -15.76
C VAL A 37 -17.17 6.02 -15.29
N ARG A 38 -16.84 4.85 -15.84
CA ARG A 38 -17.30 3.53 -15.37
C ARG A 38 -16.12 2.75 -14.82
N ILE A 39 -16.38 1.95 -13.81
CA ILE A 39 -15.38 1.08 -13.20
C ILE A 39 -15.88 -0.35 -13.34
N TYR A 40 -14.97 -1.21 -13.78
CA TYR A 40 -15.15 -2.65 -13.85
C TYR A 40 -14.11 -3.31 -12.98
N THR A 41 -14.48 -4.39 -12.32
CA THR A 41 -13.57 -5.28 -11.60
C THR A 41 -13.67 -6.68 -12.19
N TRP A 42 -12.55 -7.37 -12.27
CA TRP A 42 -12.50 -8.76 -12.67
C TRP A 42 -11.59 -9.55 -11.74
N ASN A 43 -12.03 -10.70 -11.33
CA ASN A 43 -11.20 -11.75 -10.73
C ASN A 43 -11.70 -13.13 -11.20
N CYS A 44 -10.90 -14.15 -11.00
CA CYS A 44 -11.20 -15.52 -11.52
C CYS A 44 -12.38 -16.22 -10.80
N VAL A 45 -12.96 -15.61 -9.76
CA VAL A 45 -14.07 -16.20 -8.99
C VAL A 45 -15.39 -15.52 -9.32
N GLU A 46 -15.39 -14.18 -9.39
CA GLU A 46 -16.59 -13.38 -9.59
C GLU A 46 -16.81 -12.98 -11.05
N GLY A 47 -15.80 -13.20 -11.91
CA GLY A 47 -15.82 -12.77 -13.29
C GLY A 47 -15.81 -11.25 -13.45
N LEU A 48 -16.33 -10.75 -14.56
CA LEU A 48 -16.38 -9.32 -14.88
C LEU A 48 -17.62 -8.66 -14.28
N MET A 49 -17.38 -7.71 -13.36
CA MET A 49 -18.40 -6.93 -12.67
C MET A 49 -18.31 -5.46 -13.09
N GLU A 50 -19.45 -4.81 -13.34
CA GLU A 50 -19.52 -3.36 -13.49
C GLU A 50 -19.98 -2.73 -12.19
N LYS A 51 -19.23 -1.75 -11.67
CA LYS A 51 -19.62 -1.03 -10.46
C LYS A 51 -20.63 0.06 -10.78
N THR A 52 -21.82 -0.07 -10.24
CA THR A 52 -22.92 0.90 -10.36
C THR A 52 -23.21 1.57 -9.03
N PRO A 53 -23.95 2.70 -8.98
CA PRO A 53 -24.37 3.32 -7.73
C PRO A 53 -25.24 2.41 -6.84
N GLU A 54 -25.92 1.44 -7.45
CA GLU A 54 -26.84 0.49 -6.80
C GLU A 54 -26.14 -0.79 -6.33
N GLY A 55 -24.86 -0.98 -6.71
CA GLY A 55 -24.05 -2.17 -6.40
C GLY A 55 -23.19 -2.62 -7.56
N SER A 56 -22.82 -3.90 -7.58
CA SER A 56 -22.04 -4.48 -8.67
C SER A 56 -22.94 -5.30 -9.59
N LEU A 57 -22.82 -5.09 -10.89
CA LEU A 57 -23.57 -5.79 -11.94
C LEU A 57 -22.65 -6.78 -12.66
N TYR A 58 -23.00 -8.07 -12.58
CA TYR A 58 -22.31 -9.13 -13.30
C TYR A 58 -22.56 -9.04 -14.82
N LYS A 59 -21.49 -9.18 -15.60
CA LYS A 59 -21.56 -8.99 -17.06
C LYS A 59 -21.88 -10.28 -17.84
N GLY A 60 -21.75 -11.44 -17.23
CA GLY A 60 -22.07 -12.74 -17.83
C GLY A 60 -20.95 -13.76 -17.74
N GLU A 61 -21.29 -15.04 -17.67
CA GLU A 61 -20.37 -16.16 -17.51
C GLU A 61 -19.28 -16.24 -18.60
N GLU A 62 -19.53 -15.67 -19.78
CA GLU A 62 -18.53 -15.62 -20.85
C GLU A 62 -17.28 -14.79 -20.50
N TYR A 63 -17.38 -13.91 -19.49
CA TYR A 63 -16.28 -13.04 -19.03
C TYR A 63 -15.62 -13.51 -17.73
N ASP A 64 -15.88 -14.74 -17.29
CA ASP A 64 -15.18 -15.34 -16.16
C ASP A 64 -13.73 -15.69 -16.54
N GLU A 65 -13.54 -16.13 -17.80
CA GLU A 65 -12.22 -16.41 -18.35
C GLU A 65 -11.42 -15.13 -18.65
N PRO A 66 -10.14 -15.06 -18.26
CA PRO A 66 -9.31 -13.87 -18.44
C PRO A 66 -9.15 -13.47 -19.92
N GLU A 67 -9.05 -14.45 -20.83
CA GLU A 67 -8.96 -14.20 -22.27
C GLU A 67 -10.21 -13.45 -22.78
N MET A 68 -11.39 -13.91 -22.40
CA MET A 68 -12.65 -13.32 -22.87
C MET A 68 -12.85 -11.93 -22.30
N THR A 69 -12.48 -11.70 -21.04
CA THR A 69 -12.48 -10.38 -20.43
C THR A 69 -11.54 -9.42 -21.15
N LEU A 70 -10.31 -9.82 -21.44
CA LEU A 70 -9.36 -8.99 -22.19
C LEU A 70 -9.85 -8.71 -23.61
N LYS A 71 -10.49 -9.67 -24.26
CA LYS A 71 -11.11 -9.50 -25.57
C LYS A 71 -12.26 -8.50 -25.52
N TYR A 72 -13.07 -8.51 -24.47
CA TYR A 72 -14.11 -7.52 -24.22
C TYR A 72 -13.51 -6.11 -24.08
N ILE A 73 -12.44 -5.96 -23.27
CA ILE A 73 -11.73 -4.68 -23.08
C ILE A 73 -11.16 -4.17 -24.41
N TYR A 74 -10.52 -5.06 -25.19
CA TYR A 74 -9.96 -4.71 -26.50
C TYR A 74 -11.00 -4.24 -27.50
N LYS A 75 -12.21 -4.85 -27.49
CA LYS A 75 -13.33 -4.47 -28.36
C LYS A 75 -14.10 -3.24 -27.89
N ASN A 76 -13.78 -2.71 -26.73
CA ASN A 76 -14.41 -1.51 -26.22
C ASN A 76 -13.88 -0.27 -26.93
N GLU A 77 -14.63 0.21 -27.94
CA GLU A 77 -14.28 1.38 -28.75
C GLU A 77 -14.89 2.69 -28.21
N ASN A 78 -15.31 2.71 -26.95
CA ASN A 78 -15.94 3.88 -26.36
C ASN A 78 -14.93 5.03 -26.23
N ARG A 79 -15.31 6.19 -26.76
CA ARG A 79 -14.50 7.41 -26.72
C ARG A 79 -15.06 8.49 -25.80
N GLU A 80 -16.34 8.38 -25.45
CA GLU A 80 -17.04 9.39 -24.65
C GLU A 80 -16.97 9.09 -23.15
N ILE A 81 -16.96 7.81 -22.79
CA ILE A 81 -16.95 7.34 -21.40
C ILE A 81 -15.56 6.79 -21.10
N LYS A 82 -15.00 7.17 -19.98
CA LYS A 82 -13.76 6.61 -19.48
C LYS A 82 -14.04 5.30 -18.76
N ASP A 83 -13.57 4.19 -19.33
CA ASP A 83 -13.73 2.86 -18.76
C ASP A 83 -12.43 2.43 -18.07
N ILE A 84 -12.53 2.11 -16.79
CA ILE A 84 -11.41 1.66 -15.95
C ILE A 84 -11.69 0.21 -15.56
N PHE A 85 -10.84 -0.70 -16.02
CA PHE A 85 -10.91 -2.13 -15.71
C PHE A 85 -9.83 -2.47 -14.68
N ILE A 86 -10.22 -2.95 -13.52
CA ILE A 86 -9.33 -3.43 -12.47
C ILE A 86 -9.32 -4.97 -12.55
N LEU A 87 -8.18 -5.54 -12.92
CA LEU A 87 -7.98 -6.96 -13.17
C LEU A 87 -7.17 -7.55 -12.02
N GLU A 88 -7.87 -8.13 -11.04
CA GLU A 88 -7.24 -8.68 -9.84
C GLU A 88 -6.58 -10.01 -10.18
N ASP A 89 -5.31 -10.14 -9.82
CA ASP A 89 -4.47 -11.33 -10.00
C ASP A 89 -4.37 -11.86 -11.45
N LEU A 90 -4.65 -11.00 -12.46
CA LEU A 90 -4.39 -11.35 -13.86
C LEU A 90 -2.93 -11.79 -14.08
N SER A 91 -2.01 -11.37 -13.23
CA SER A 91 -0.61 -11.78 -13.22
C SER A 91 -0.40 -13.30 -13.16
N ASN A 92 -1.38 -14.06 -12.66
CA ASN A 92 -1.30 -15.52 -12.63
C ASN A 92 -1.44 -16.15 -14.02
N TYR A 93 -2.05 -15.43 -14.95
CA TYR A 93 -2.30 -15.87 -16.35
C TYR A 93 -1.40 -15.14 -17.36
N ILE A 94 -0.56 -14.20 -16.91
CA ILE A 94 0.15 -13.25 -17.78
C ILE A 94 1.18 -13.89 -18.70
N GLU A 95 1.63 -15.11 -18.39
CA GLU A 95 2.56 -15.88 -19.23
C GLU A 95 1.89 -16.53 -20.45
N GLU A 96 0.57 -16.61 -20.47
CA GLU A 96 -0.17 -17.19 -21.60
C GLU A 96 -0.06 -16.28 -22.83
N ASP A 97 0.25 -16.85 -24.00
CA ASP A 97 0.46 -16.10 -25.24
C ASP A 97 -0.74 -15.26 -25.65
N LYS A 98 -1.96 -15.76 -25.42
CA LYS A 98 -3.20 -15.03 -25.72
C LYS A 98 -3.38 -13.83 -24.79
N ILE A 99 -3.06 -13.97 -23.50
CA ILE A 99 -3.14 -12.90 -22.52
C ILE A 99 -2.14 -11.80 -22.87
N LYS A 100 -0.87 -12.16 -23.16
CA LYS A 100 0.16 -11.24 -23.62
C LYS A 100 -0.27 -10.49 -24.89
N TYR A 101 -0.84 -11.22 -25.85
CA TYR A 101 -1.34 -10.63 -27.08
C TYR A 101 -2.40 -9.56 -26.83
N TYR A 102 -3.42 -9.86 -26.00
CA TYR A 102 -4.48 -8.90 -25.72
C TYR A 102 -3.99 -7.71 -24.90
N ILE A 103 -3.13 -7.89 -23.90
CA ILE A 103 -2.54 -6.77 -23.15
C ILE A 103 -1.81 -5.81 -24.10
N ARG A 104 -0.99 -6.33 -25.00
CA ARG A 104 -0.32 -5.51 -26.01
C ARG A 104 -1.33 -4.79 -26.90
N LYS A 105 -2.37 -5.48 -27.38
CA LYS A 105 -3.40 -4.89 -28.24
C LYS A 105 -4.19 -3.81 -27.53
N ILE A 106 -4.56 -4.01 -26.28
CA ILE A 106 -5.20 -2.97 -25.45
C ILE A 106 -4.28 -1.75 -25.35
N ALA A 107 -3.00 -1.96 -25.07
CA ALA A 107 -2.02 -0.88 -24.97
C ALA A 107 -1.85 -0.09 -26.27
N GLU A 108 -1.83 -0.75 -27.43
CA GLU A 108 -1.74 -0.11 -28.75
C GLU A 108 -3.03 0.67 -29.10
N HIS A 109 -4.20 0.12 -28.71
CA HIS A 109 -5.51 0.67 -29.07
C HIS A 109 -5.97 1.81 -28.16
N ALA A 110 -5.50 1.85 -26.93
CA ALA A 110 -5.92 2.83 -25.93
C ALA A 110 -5.65 4.29 -26.32
N LYS A 111 -4.75 4.53 -27.27
CA LYS A 111 -4.54 5.86 -27.87
C LYS A 111 -5.78 6.41 -28.58
N PHE A 112 -6.70 5.54 -28.97
CA PHE A 112 -7.89 5.86 -29.73
C PHE A 112 -9.20 5.69 -28.92
N THR A 113 -9.11 5.19 -27.70
CA THR A 113 -10.22 4.94 -26.80
C THR A 113 -9.99 5.57 -25.43
N ASN A 114 -11.03 5.68 -24.61
CA ASN A 114 -10.92 6.11 -23.21
C ASN A 114 -10.88 4.91 -22.25
N THR A 115 -10.25 3.81 -22.66
CA THR A 115 -10.19 2.57 -21.90
C THR A 115 -8.85 2.43 -21.20
N HIS A 116 -8.87 2.09 -19.92
CA HIS A 116 -7.67 1.84 -19.11
C HIS A 116 -7.80 0.48 -18.44
N ALA A 117 -6.76 -0.34 -18.55
CA ALA A 117 -6.64 -1.61 -17.83
C ALA A 117 -5.63 -1.48 -16.68
N ILE A 118 -6.00 -1.95 -15.51
CA ILE A 118 -5.18 -1.91 -14.30
C ILE A 118 -5.04 -3.34 -13.80
N ILE A 119 -3.86 -3.91 -13.93
CA ILE A 119 -3.51 -5.20 -13.33
C ILE A 119 -3.16 -4.94 -11.87
N LEU A 120 -3.93 -5.47 -10.94
CA LEU A 120 -3.69 -5.35 -9.50
C LEU A 120 -3.25 -6.71 -8.96
N SER A 121 -2.05 -6.80 -8.41
CA SER A 121 -1.53 -8.04 -7.86
C SER A 121 -0.51 -7.80 -6.75
N ALA A 122 -0.48 -8.70 -5.76
CA ALA A 122 0.50 -8.70 -4.69
C ALA A 122 1.89 -9.17 -5.16
N ILE A 123 1.93 -10.04 -6.16
CA ILE A 123 3.17 -10.60 -6.69
C ILE A 123 3.47 -9.95 -8.03
N TYR A 124 4.63 -9.34 -8.14
CA TYR A 124 5.09 -8.77 -9.40
C TYR A 124 5.50 -9.87 -10.39
N LYS A 125 4.75 -9.98 -11.46
CA LYS A 125 5.06 -10.84 -12.61
C LYS A 125 4.74 -10.06 -13.88
N LEU A 126 5.75 -9.62 -14.60
CA LEU A 126 5.58 -8.93 -15.87
C LEU A 126 6.59 -9.49 -16.88
N PRO A 127 6.13 -10.17 -17.95
CA PRO A 127 6.99 -10.63 -19.02
C PRO A 127 7.74 -9.47 -19.67
N THR A 128 9.02 -9.66 -20.00
CA THR A 128 9.90 -8.64 -20.57
C THR A 128 9.31 -8.02 -21.85
N GLU A 129 8.58 -8.82 -22.64
CA GLU A 129 7.93 -8.37 -23.87
C GLU A 129 6.79 -7.35 -23.64
N LEU A 130 6.23 -7.29 -22.41
CA LEU A 130 5.17 -6.35 -22.03
C LEU A 130 5.70 -5.09 -21.32
N GLU A 131 6.96 -5.04 -20.93
CA GLU A 131 7.52 -3.93 -20.14
C GLU A 131 7.34 -2.56 -20.81
N LYS A 132 7.36 -2.51 -22.14
CA LYS A 132 7.19 -1.25 -22.89
C LYS A 132 5.73 -0.81 -23.04
N TYR A 133 4.79 -1.70 -22.78
CA TYR A 133 3.36 -1.47 -22.92
C TYR A 133 2.64 -1.22 -21.60
N VAL A 134 3.25 -1.63 -20.49
CA VAL A 134 2.65 -1.58 -19.15
C VAL A 134 3.44 -0.65 -18.26
N THR A 135 2.74 0.28 -17.62
CA THR A 135 3.36 1.19 -16.64
C THR A 135 3.24 0.61 -15.24
N VAL A 136 4.37 0.32 -14.63
CA VAL A 136 4.42 -0.23 -13.27
C VAL A 136 4.36 0.89 -12.24
N LEU A 137 3.46 0.79 -11.28
CA LEU A 137 3.32 1.71 -10.17
C LEU A 137 3.28 0.94 -8.85
N ASN A 138 4.14 1.33 -7.92
CA ASN A 138 4.10 0.81 -6.57
C ASN A 138 3.14 1.65 -5.73
N ILE A 139 2.20 1.00 -5.08
CA ILE A 139 1.30 1.65 -4.12
C ILE A 139 2.04 1.75 -2.78
N PRO A 140 2.26 2.97 -2.27
CA PRO A 140 2.92 3.14 -0.98
C PRO A 140 2.08 2.55 0.16
N LEU A 141 2.75 2.06 1.19
CA LEU A 141 2.09 1.67 2.44
C LEU A 141 1.25 2.83 3.00
N PRO A 142 0.28 2.53 3.88
CA PRO A 142 -0.53 3.53 4.53
C PRO A 142 0.31 4.60 5.21
N ASP A 143 -0.06 5.84 5.02
CA ASP A 143 0.55 6.97 5.71
C ASP A 143 -0.08 7.18 7.11
N ARG A 144 0.41 8.20 7.85
CA ARG A 144 -0.10 8.54 9.17
C ARG A 144 -1.62 8.77 9.15
N THR A 145 -2.12 9.47 8.16
CA THR A 145 -3.55 9.80 8.03
C THR A 145 -4.40 8.54 7.80
N ASP A 146 -3.91 7.62 6.99
CA ASP A 146 -4.56 6.33 6.76
C ASP A 146 -4.59 5.52 8.08
N MET A 147 -3.49 5.50 8.85
CA MET A 147 -3.40 4.81 10.15
C MET A 147 -4.32 5.45 11.20
N GLU A 148 -4.41 6.77 11.22
CA GLU A 148 -5.34 7.49 12.11
C GLU A 148 -6.80 7.14 11.81
N ARG A 149 -7.16 6.98 10.54
CA ARG A 149 -8.51 6.55 10.13
C ARG A 149 -8.79 5.11 10.58
N THR A 150 -7.83 4.20 10.40
CA THR A 150 -7.96 2.82 10.86
C THR A 150 -8.14 2.76 12.37
N LEU A 151 -7.31 3.47 13.15
CA LEU A 151 -7.44 3.53 14.61
C LEU A 151 -8.79 4.12 15.03
N ALA A 152 -9.29 5.16 14.36
CA ALA A 152 -10.58 5.78 14.66
C ALA A 152 -11.76 4.83 14.45
N VAL A 153 -11.65 3.84 13.56
CA VAL A 153 -12.66 2.78 13.41
C VAL A 153 -12.69 1.89 14.66
N VAL A 154 -11.51 1.46 15.12
CA VAL A 154 -11.38 0.62 16.32
C VAL A 154 -11.84 1.37 17.58
N GLU A 155 -11.51 2.67 17.72
CA GLU A 155 -12.00 3.51 18.82
C GLU A 155 -13.54 3.54 18.88
N ARG A 156 -14.19 3.70 17.72
CA ARG A 156 -15.66 3.71 17.62
C ARG A 156 -16.28 2.37 17.99
N GLN A 157 -15.70 1.26 17.50
CA GLN A 157 -16.18 -0.09 17.79
C GLN A 157 -16.05 -0.43 19.28
N THR A 158 -14.95 -0.01 19.92
CA THR A 158 -14.66 -0.26 21.33
C THR A 158 -15.28 0.78 22.27
N LYS A 159 -15.90 1.84 21.72
CA LYS A 159 -16.42 3.00 22.47
C LYS A 159 -15.36 3.66 23.39
N LYS A 160 -14.11 3.63 22.96
CA LYS A 160 -12.97 4.22 23.66
C LYS A 160 -12.57 5.52 22.96
N ASN A 161 -12.26 6.54 23.77
CA ASN A 161 -11.66 7.80 23.29
C ASN A 161 -10.23 7.87 23.81
N LEU A 162 -9.26 7.79 22.92
CA LEU A 162 -7.85 7.91 23.28
C LEU A 162 -7.45 9.39 23.43
N SER A 163 -6.53 9.67 24.35
CA SER A 163 -5.87 10.97 24.40
C SER A 163 -5.05 11.18 23.11
N VAL A 164 -4.82 12.45 22.76
CA VAL A 164 -4.02 12.78 21.56
C VAL A 164 -2.62 12.15 21.62
N GLU A 165 -2.01 12.13 22.81
CA GLU A 165 -0.70 11.52 23.01
C GLU A 165 -0.74 10.01 22.78
N MET A 166 -1.73 9.31 23.34
CA MET A 166 -1.89 7.87 23.17
C MET A 166 -2.17 7.51 21.70
N ARG A 167 -3.05 8.26 21.04
CA ARG A 167 -3.35 8.09 19.61
C ARG A 167 -2.07 8.22 18.77
N ASN A 168 -1.24 9.23 19.03
CA ASN A 168 0.03 9.39 18.34
C ASN A 168 0.96 8.20 18.55
N LYS A 169 1.10 7.70 19.78
CA LYS A 169 1.93 6.52 20.09
C LYS A 169 1.45 5.27 19.36
N MET A 170 0.13 5.05 19.32
CA MET A 170 -0.48 3.92 18.60
C MET A 170 -0.21 3.99 17.10
N VAL A 171 -0.42 5.16 16.50
CA VAL A 171 -0.19 5.40 15.07
C VAL A 171 1.29 5.24 14.74
N ASP A 172 2.20 5.80 15.54
CA ASP A 172 3.65 5.67 15.33
C ASP A 172 4.12 4.19 15.39
N ALA A 173 3.54 3.40 16.30
CA ALA A 173 3.83 1.98 16.39
C ALA A 173 3.39 1.20 15.14
N ALA A 174 2.27 1.61 14.52
CA ALA A 174 1.69 0.92 13.35
C ALA A 174 2.30 1.38 12.01
N LEU A 175 2.98 2.52 11.93
CA LEU A 175 3.58 3.00 10.67
C LEU A 175 4.48 1.94 10.04
N GLY A 176 4.28 1.68 8.73
CA GLY A 176 4.99 0.65 7.97
C GLY A 176 4.28 -0.71 7.93
N MET A 177 3.11 -0.84 8.57
CA MET A 177 2.20 -1.97 8.40
C MET A 177 1.23 -1.69 7.24
N THR A 178 0.61 -2.72 6.69
CA THR A 178 -0.57 -2.57 5.84
C THR A 178 -1.78 -2.14 6.68
N SER A 179 -2.84 -1.64 6.03
CA SER A 179 -4.08 -1.24 6.74
C SER A 179 -4.71 -2.42 7.49
N MET A 180 -4.69 -3.62 6.88
CA MET A 180 -5.23 -4.83 7.49
C MET A 180 -4.41 -5.26 8.71
N GLU A 181 -3.09 -5.26 8.60
CA GLU A 181 -2.19 -5.60 9.72
C GLU A 181 -2.36 -4.61 10.87
N ALA A 182 -2.47 -3.32 10.57
CA ALA A 182 -2.68 -2.28 11.58
C ALA A 182 -4.05 -2.44 12.26
N ASP A 183 -5.10 -2.71 11.51
CA ASP A 183 -6.44 -2.95 12.06
C ASP A 183 -6.44 -4.13 13.04
N LEU A 184 -5.87 -5.26 12.63
CA LEU A 184 -5.73 -6.43 13.48
C LEU A 184 -4.88 -6.14 14.74
N ALA A 185 -3.78 -5.41 14.61
CA ALA A 185 -2.93 -5.05 15.75
C ALA A 185 -3.64 -4.10 16.71
N PHE A 186 -4.41 -3.13 16.21
CA PHE A 186 -5.23 -2.25 17.05
C PHE A 186 -6.37 -2.99 17.74
N CYS A 187 -7.05 -3.90 17.02
CA CYS A 187 -8.07 -4.76 17.62
C CYS A 187 -7.48 -5.65 18.72
N LEU A 188 -6.30 -6.25 18.49
CA LEU A 188 -5.63 -7.05 19.52
C LEU A 188 -5.25 -6.21 20.75
N ALA A 189 -4.73 -5.00 20.55
CA ALA A 189 -4.43 -4.07 21.65
C ALA A 189 -5.70 -3.64 22.40
N ALA A 190 -6.83 -3.53 21.70
CA ALA A 190 -8.12 -3.25 22.34
C ALA A 190 -8.58 -4.41 23.23
N VAL A 191 -8.39 -5.65 22.79
CA VAL A 191 -8.78 -6.85 23.56
C VAL A 191 -7.83 -7.12 24.74
N LYS A 192 -6.51 -7.07 24.50
CA LYS A 192 -5.51 -7.39 25.53
C LYS A 192 -5.37 -6.28 26.58
N ASP A 193 -5.30 -5.05 26.13
CA ASP A 193 -4.88 -3.92 26.96
C ASP A 193 -5.99 -2.87 27.13
N SER A 194 -7.17 -3.13 26.58
CA SER A 194 -8.28 -2.18 26.56
C SER A 194 -7.88 -0.80 26.01
N LEU A 195 -6.93 -0.74 25.07
CA LEU A 195 -6.32 0.49 24.55
C LEU A 195 -5.67 1.37 25.65
N GLY A 196 -5.14 0.75 26.70
CA GLY A 196 -4.44 1.42 27.80
C GLY A 196 -2.96 1.71 27.48
N GLU A 197 -2.18 1.99 28.54
CA GLU A 197 -0.77 2.39 28.41
C GLU A 197 0.12 1.37 27.68
N ASN A 198 -0.21 0.08 27.75
CA ASN A 198 0.54 -0.99 27.11
C ASN A 198 0.15 -1.24 25.64
N ALA A 199 -0.95 -0.65 25.17
CA ALA A 199 -1.46 -0.87 23.81
C ALA A 199 -0.41 -0.58 22.70
N PRO A 200 0.40 0.50 22.75
CA PRO A 200 1.44 0.73 21.74
C PRO A 200 2.51 -0.38 21.72
N TYR A 201 2.82 -1.00 22.86
CA TYR A 201 3.75 -2.13 22.91
C TYR A 201 3.17 -3.37 22.25
N THR A 202 1.87 -3.65 22.44
CA THR A 202 1.18 -4.74 21.76
C THR A 202 1.21 -4.56 20.25
N VAL A 203 0.94 -3.35 19.74
CA VAL A 203 1.05 -3.04 18.30
C VAL A 203 2.47 -3.22 17.79
N SER A 204 3.48 -2.76 18.55
CA SER A 204 4.89 -2.93 18.17
C SER A 204 5.31 -4.40 18.14
N ALA A 205 4.81 -5.21 19.05
CA ALA A 205 5.08 -6.66 19.10
C ALA A 205 4.47 -7.39 17.89
N GLU A 206 3.25 -7.04 17.49
CA GLU A 206 2.64 -7.57 16.26
C GLU A 206 3.45 -7.18 15.01
N LYS A 207 3.89 -5.93 14.93
CA LYS A 207 4.76 -5.47 13.84
C LYS A 207 6.07 -6.26 13.79
N GLU A 208 6.67 -6.55 14.94
CA GLU A 208 7.87 -7.38 15.04
C GLU A 208 7.62 -8.78 14.45
N GLN A 209 6.48 -9.41 14.79
CA GLN A 209 6.13 -10.73 14.24
C GLN A 209 5.97 -10.69 12.71
N ILE A 210 5.35 -9.64 12.18
CA ILE A 210 5.16 -9.45 10.74
C ILE A 210 6.53 -9.34 10.03
N ILE A 211 7.43 -8.53 10.60
CA ILE A 211 8.79 -8.37 10.06
C ILE A 211 9.55 -9.70 10.08
N ARG A 212 9.48 -10.45 11.16
CA ARG A 212 10.12 -11.78 11.27
C ARG A 212 9.56 -12.77 10.24
N LYS A 213 8.24 -12.76 9.98
CA LYS A 213 7.62 -13.63 8.95
C LYS A 213 8.13 -13.34 7.54
N SER A 214 8.54 -12.12 7.24
CA SER A 214 9.07 -11.75 5.92
C SER A 214 10.38 -12.48 5.60
N GLY A 215 11.12 -12.96 6.62
CA GLY A 215 12.39 -13.68 6.47
C GLY A 215 13.56 -12.84 5.89
N ILE A 216 13.31 -11.56 5.59
CA ILE A 216 14.28 -10.65 4.94
C ILE A 216 14.98 -9.77 5.98
N LEU A 217 14.27 -9.43 7.07
CA LEU A 217 14.74 -8.52 8.11
C LEU A 217 14.65 -9.19 9.49
N ASP A 218 15.71 -9.04 10.27
CA ASP A 218 15.72 -9.37 11.70
C ASP A 218 15.31 -8.13 12.51
N PHE A 219 14.38 -8.33 13.43
CA PHE A 219 14.00 -7.29 14.36
C PHE A 219 14.84 -7.45 15.64
N PHE A 220 15.61 -6.42 15.97
CA PHE A 220 16.36 -6.36 17.22
C PHE A 220 15.58 -5.52 18.23
N PRO A 221 14.96 -6.13 19.26
CA PRO A 221 14.29 -5.37 20.31
C PRO A 221 15.31 -4.50 21.05
N LYS A 222 14.92 -3.27 21.34
CA LYS A 222 15.76 -2.38 22.18
C LYS A 222 15.74 -2.86 23.62
N ASN A 223 16.63 -3.77 23.95
CA ASN A 223 16.80 -4.24 25.33
C ASN A 223 17.79 -3.38 26.13
N GLU A 224 18.55 -2.53 25.44
CA GLU A 224 19.62 -1.73 26.03
C GLU A 224 19.41 -0.25 25.73
N SER A 225 19.75 0.60 26.69
CA SER A 225 19.69 2.05 26.57
C SER A 225 21.11 2.61 26.44
N LEU A 226 21.25 3.82 25.89
CA LEU A 226 22.55 4.51 25.87
C LEU A 226 23.15 4.71 27.27
N LYS A 227 22.35 4.55 28.34
CA LYS A 227 22.82 4.61 29.73
C LYS A 227 23.60 3.35 30.13
N ASP A 228 23.30 2.23 29.50
CA ASP A 228 23.94 0.93 29.78
C ASP A 228 25.29 0.79 29.07
N VAL A 229 25.56 1.65 28.10
CA VAL A 229 26.87 1.73 27.40
C VAL A 229 27.84 2.54 28.24
N GLY A 230 28.91 1.94 28.70
CA GLY A 230 29.97 2.64 29.44
C GLY A 230 30.81 3.55 28.53
N GLY A 231 31.20 4.73 29.02
CA GLY A 231 32.04 5.69 28.27
C GLY A 231 31.38 6.29 27.05
N MET A 232 32.17 6.67 26.05
CA MET A 232 31.74 7.27 24.78
C MET A 232 30.90 8.57 24.91
N ASP A 233 31.26 9.40 25.89
CA ASP A 233 30.45 10.61 26.22
C ASP A 233 30.32 11.57 25.04
N VAL A 234 31.37 11.73 24.23
CA VAL A 234 31.34 12.56 23.02
C VAL A 234 30.35 12.00 21.99
N LEU A 235 30.32 10.68 21.78
CA LEU A 235 29.38 10.03 20.87
C LEU A 235 27.95 10.13 21.38
N LYS A 236 27.74 9.92 22.67
CA LYS A 236 26.42 10.07 23.32
C LYS A 236 25.88 11.48 23.17
N ASP A 237 26.68 12.51 23.43
CA ASP A 237 26.30 13.92 23.24
C ASP A 237 26.01 14.23 21.79
N TRP A 238 26.81 13.69 20.86
CA TRP A 238 26.57 13.84 19.43
C TRP A 238 25.23 13.20 18.99
N LEU A 239 24.95 11.96 19.45
CA LEU A 239 23.70 11.27 19.17
C LEU A 239 22.49 12.01 19.74
N PHE A 240 22.61 12.50 20.97
CA PHE A 240 21.56 13.29 21.62
C PHE A 240 21.21 14.57 20.81
N LYS A 241 22.23 15.28 20.35
CA LYS A 241 22.02 16.47 19.49
C LYS A 241 21.38 16.08 18.14
N ARG A 242 21.73 14.95 17.57
CA ARG A 242 21.15 14.47 16.29
C ARG A 242 19.74 13.94 16.43
N GLN A 243 19.33 13.46 17.59
CA GLN A 243 17.97 13.03 17.86
C GLN A 243 16.94 14.15 17.59
N ILE A 244 17.32 15.40 17.74
CA ILE A 244 16.44 16.56 17.46
C ILE A 244 16.02 16.61 15.99
N ALA A 245 16.83 16.11 15.06
CA ALA A 245 16.54 16.09 13.63
C ALA A 245 15.32 15.20 13.27
N TYR A 246 14.93 14.25 14.11
CA TYR A 246 13.76 13.42 13.92
C TYR A 246 12.44 14.10 14.34
N GLN A 247 12.51 15.25 15.00
CA GLN A 247 11.33 16.00 15.43
C GLN A 247 10.67 16.71 14.24
N LYS A 248 9.34 16.83 14.28
CA LYS A 248 8.57 17.54 13.25
C LYS A 248 9.11 18.95 12.99
N ARG A 249 9.44 19.67 14.08
CA ARG A 249 9.99 21.04 14.01
C ARG A 249 11.28 21.12 13.20
N ALA A 250 12.16 20.12 13.32
CA ALA A 250 13.41 20.08 12.55
C ALA A 250 13.17 19.83 11.07
N ARG A 251 12.22 18.96 10.75
CA ARG A 251 11.77 18.70 9.36
C ARG A 251 11.13 19.94 8.73
N ASP A 252 10.29 20.66 9.48
CA ASP A 252 9.66 21.89 9.04
C ASP A 252 10.70 22.99 8.72
N TRP A 253 11.88 22.93 9.36
CA TRP A 253 13.03 23.80 9.09
C TRP A 253 13.94 23.30 7.97
N GLY A 254 13.62 22.17 7.32
CA GLY A 254 14.40 21.56 6.23
C GLY A 254 15.64 20.78 6.67
N LEU A 255 15.78 20.47 7.99
CA LEU A 255 16.85 19.61 8.47
C LEU A 255 16.58 18.16 8.05
N GLN A 256 17.55 17.57 7.33
CA GLN A 256 17.50 16.17 6.94
C GLN A 256 17.78 15.26 8.13
N GLU A 257 17.07 14.15 8.18
CA GLU A 257 17.30 13.09 9.14
C GLU A 257 18.69 12.45 8.92
N PRO A 258 19.43 12.10 10.01
CA PRO A 258 20.70 11.40 9.87
C PRO A 258 20.52 10.06 9.18
N LYS A 259 21.31 9.79 8.14
CA LYS A 259 21.17 8.57 7.32
C LYS A 259 21.84 7.34 7.92
N GLY A 260 22.87 7.53 8.74
CA GLY A 260 23.60 6.44 9.36
C GLY A 260 24.86 6.88 10.06
N LEU A 261 25.39 6.00 10.90
CA LEU A 261 26.66 6.14 11.60
C LEU A 261 27.49 4.88 11.39
N LEU A 262 28.73 5.04 10.91
CA LEU A 262 29.68 3.95 10.77
C LEU A 262 30.63 3.94 11.96
N LEU A 263 30.56 2.86 12.77
CA LEU A 263 31.47 2.65 13.90
C LEU A 263 32.62 1.73 13.47
N LEU A 264 33.85 2.24 13.52
CA LEU A 264 35.07 1.49 13.24
C LEU A 264 35.84 1.23 14.53
N GLY A 265 36.32 0.01 14.72
CA GLY A 265 37.07 -0.38 15.88
C GLY A 265 37.49 -1.85 15.84
N VAL A 266 38.39 -2.24 16.72
CA VAL A 266 38.87 -3.62 16.81
C VAL A 266 37.76 -4.59 17.25
N PRO A 267 37.82 -5.88 16.90
CA PRO A 267 36.87 -6.88 17.41
C PRO A 267 36.85 -6.87 18.96
N GLY A 268 35.67 -7.03 19.55
CA GLY A 268 35.48 -7.08 20.99
C GLY A 268 35.42 -5.73 21.73
N CYS A 269 35.47 -4.58 21.03
CA CYS A 269 35.37 -3.25 21.70
C CYS A 269 33.92 -2.75 21.89
N GLY A 270 32.93 -3.63 21.87
CA GLY A 270 31.53 -3.27 22.17
C GLY A 270 30.78 -2.55 21.05
N LYS A 271 31.19 -2.70 19.78
CA LYS A 271 30.49 -2.07 18.64
C LYS A 271 29.06 -2.56 18.43
N SER A 272 28.73 -3.76 18.93
CA SER A 272 27.43 -4.40 18.77
C SER A 272 26.46 -4.11 19.94
N LEU A 273 26.90 -3.42 20.96
CA LEU A 273 26.12 -3.00 22.12
C LEU A 273 25.14 -1.86 21.77
#